data_404bb9465492ce380ba9256b8aa7c319
#
_entry.id   404bb9465492ce380ba9256b8aa7c319
#
_cell.length_a   1.000
_cell.length_b   1.000
_cell.length_c   1.000
_cell.angle_alpha   90.00
_cell.angle_beta   90.00
_cell.angle_gamma   90.00
#
_symmetry.space_group_name_H-M   'P 1'
#
loop_
_entity.id
_entity.type
_entity.pdbx_description
1 polymer ?
#
loop_
_entity_poly.entity_id
_entity_poly.type
_entity_poly.pdbx_seq_one_letter_code
_entity_poly.pdbx_strand_id
1 'polypeptide(L)'
;MKRYLLDTCALAWYFVKNERMDTLGEDIEYYRGDFAISMDSVKELVYLLQYGKMQLGMDFKSLIELLISLNIGIIDFGMDCLNVLSSLPACKNHTDPTDRHIIATAIAKRRILISGDKKFGQYVKNGLTFLEI
;
A
#
# COMPACT_ATOMS: atom_id res chain seq x y z
N MET A 1 -11.97 7.00 13.05
CA MET A 1 -11.47 5.66 12.59
C MET A 1 -10.08 5.81 12.01
N LYS A 2 -9.25 4.80 12.15
CA LYS A 2 -7.89 4.84 11.61
C LYS A 2 -7.91 4.75 10.09
N ARG A 3 -7.00 5.47 9.47
CA ARG A 3 -6.83 5.54 8.01
C ARG A 3 -5.54 4.85 7.63
N TYR A 4 -5.64 3.80 6.83
CA TYR A 4 -4.52 2.97 6.44
C TYR A 4 -4.23 3.07 4.95
N LEU A 5 -2.96 2.86 4.59
CA LEU A 5 -2.52 2.62 3.22
C LEU A 5 -1.80 1.27 3.20
N LEU A 6 -2.34 0.31 2.45
CA LEU A 6 -1.71 -0.99 2.26
C LEU A 6 -0.65 -0.88 1.18
N ASP A 7 0.57 -1.36 1.43
CA ASP A 7 1.51 -1.53 0.33
C ASP A 7 1.13 -2.77 -0.51
N THR A 8 1.82 -2.96 -1.61
CA THR A 8 1.53 -4.06 -2.53
C THR A 8 1.64 -5.42 -1.85
N CYS A 9 2.68 -5.63 -1.02
CA CYS A 9 2.87 -6.88 -0.30
C CYS A 9 1.76 -7.13 0.72
N ALA A 10 1.36 -6.12 1.47
CA ALA A 10 0.32 -6.24 2.48
C ALA A 10 -1.01 -6.67 1.84
N LEU A 11 -1.36 -6.05 0.71
CA LEU A 11 -2.57 -6.43 -0.02
C LEU A 11 -2.50 -7.85 -0.54
N ALA A 12 -1.36 -8.24 -1.13
CA ALA A 12 -1.15 -9.61 -1.60
C ALA A 12 -1.27 -10.62 -0.47
N TRP A 13 -0.68 -10.33 0.69
CA TRP A 13 -0.78 -11.20 1.86
C TRP A 13 -2.22 -11.34 2.36
N TYR A 14 -3.00 -10.29 2.29
CA TYR A 14 -4.42 -10.37 2.61
C TYR A 14 -5.14 -11.37 1.71
N PHE A 15 -4.91 -11.31 0.39
CA PHE A 15 -5.59 -12.19 -0.57
C PHE A 15 -5.18 -13.67 -0.42
N VAL A 16 -3.93 -13.95 -0.06
CA VAL A 16 -3.47 -15.33 0.15
C VAL A 16 -3.63 -15.80 1.60
N LYS A 17 -4.30 -15.03 2.42
CA LYS A 17 -4.58 -15.32 3.84
C LYS A 17 -3.32 -15.59 4.65
N ASN A 18 -2.27 -14.80 4.42
CA ASN A 18 -1.07 -14.84 5.22
C ASN A 18 -1.37 -14.36 6.64
N GLU A 19 -0.85 -15.07 7.65
CA GLU A 19 -1.11 -14.80 9.07
C GLU A 19 -0.74 -13.38 9.50
N ARG A 20 0.23 -12.74 8.83
CA ARG A 20 0.60 -11.34 9.09
C ARG A 20 -0.56 -10.37 8.95
N MET A 21 -1.58 -10.76 8.18
CA MET A 21 -2.77 -9.93 7.92
C MET A 21 -4.01 -10.42 8.67
N ASP A 22 -3.90 -11.36 9.60
CA ASP A 22 -5.08 -11.94 10.27
C ASP A 22 -5.94 -10.87 10.96
N THR A 23 -5.34 -10.06 11.83
CA THR A 23 -6.07 -9.01 12.55
C THR A 23 -6.56 -7.90 11.62
N LEU A 24 -5.67 -7.41 10.76
CA LEU A 24 -6.02 -6.35 9.81
C LEU A 24 -6.99 -6.84 8.74
N GLY A 25 -6.91 -8.11 8.36
CA GLY A 25 -7.85 -8.73 7.44
C GLY A 25 -9.28 -8.72 7.99
N GLU A 26 -9.45 -9.03 9.26
CA GLU A 26 -10.75 -8.91 9.91
C GLU A 26 -11.24 -7.45 9.92
N ASP A 27 -10.35 -6.50 10.20
CA ASP A 27 -10.71 -5.09 10.18
C ASP A 27 -11.16 -4.65 8.79
N ILE A 28 -10.54 -5.16 7.73
CA ILE A 28 -10.98 -4.92 6.35
C ILE A 28 -12.38 -5.50 6.11
N GLU A 29 -12.58 -6.76 6.46
CA GLU A 29 -13.83 -7.48 6.20
C GLU A 29 -15.03 -6.89 6.96
N TYR A 30 -14.79 -6.41 8.16
CA TYR A 30 -15.84 -5.82 9.02
C TYR A 30 -15.85 -4.28 8.98
N TYR A 31 -15.15 -3.67 8.02
CA TYR A 31 -15.12 -2.21 7.82
C TYR A 31 -14.68 -1.43 9.07
N ARG A 32 -13.74 -1.98 9.83
CA ARG A 32 -13.20 -1.35 11.05
C ARG A 32 -11.97 -0.52 10.78
N GLY A 33 -12.01 0.30 9.78
CA GLY A 33 -10.92 1.18 9.38
C GLY A 33 -11.18 1.73 7.99
N ASP A 34 -10.47 2.79 7.63
CA ASP A 34 -10.47 3.34 6.29
C ASP A 34 -9.21 2.82 5.59
N PHE A 35 -9.39 1.81 4.74
CA PHE A 35 -8.29 1.16 4.01
C PHE A 35 -8.23 1.66 2.58
N ALA A 36 -7.01 1.89 2.11
CA ALA A 36 -6.76 2.29 0.73
C ALA A 36 -5.48 1.67 0.21
N ILE A 37 -5.33 1.66 -1.10
CA ILE A 37 -4.12 1.29 -1.81
C ILE A 37 -3.76 2.44 -2.77
N SER A 38 -2.49 2.70 -2.98
CA SER A 38 -2.05 3.73 -3.93
C SER A 38 -2.20 3.24 -5.37
N MET A 39 -2.38 4.18 -6.31
CA MET A 39 -2.35 3.86 -7.72
C MET A 39 -1.01 3.23 -8.14
N ASP A 40 0.08 3.62 -7.48
CA ASP A 40 1.39 3.03 -7.75
C ASP A 40 1.41 1.53 -7.41
N SER A 41 0.78 1.12 -6.31
CA SER A 41 0.63 -0.29 -5.96
C SER A 41 -0.28 -1.02 -6.96
N VAL A 42 -1.34 -0.39 -7.44
CA VAL A 42 -2.21 -0.99 -8.46
C VAL A 42 -1.44 -1.25 -9.76
N LYS A 43 -0.62 -0.28 -10.19
CA LYS A 43 0.24 -0.46 -11.37
C LYS A 43 1.23 -1.59 -11.18
N GLU A 44 1.82 -1.72 -9.99
CA GLU A 44 2.73 -2.82 -9.67
C GLU A 44 2.00 -4.17 -9.72
N LEU A 45 0.79 -4.25 -9.20
CA LEU A 45 -0.03 -5.47 -9.27
C LEU A 45 -0.32 -5.86 -10.72
N VAL A 46 -0.67 -4.90 -11.58
CA VAL A 46 -0.87 -5.16 -13.01
C VAL A 46 0.38 -5.78 -13.62
N TYR A 47 1.56 -5.18 -13.35
CA TYR A 47 2.82 -5.70 -13.84
C TYR A 47 3.09 -7.13 -13.33
N LEU A 48 2.92 -7.36 -12.03
CA LEU A 48 3.19 -8.68 -11.43
C LEU A 48 2.24 -9.76 -11.98
N LEU A 49 0.99 -9.43 -12.21
CA LEU A 49 0.02 -10.36 -12.80
C LEU A 49 0.33 -10.64 -14.27
N GLN A 50 0.66 -9.61 -15.06
CA GLN A 50 0.95 -9.78 -16.49
C GLN A 50 2.19 -10.62 -16.74
N TYR A 51 3.22 -10.49 -15.90
CA TYR A 51 4.48 -11.22 -16.05
C TYR A 51 4.53 -12.52 -15.25
N GLY A 52 3.40 -12.96 -14.69
CA GLY A 52 3.31 -14.21 -13.95
C GLY A 52 4.14 -14.25 -12.66
N LYS A 53 4.51 -13.08 -12.12
CA LYS A 53 5.30 -12.97 -10.89
C LYS A 53 4.46 -13.03 -9.63
N MET A 54 3.15 -12.94 -9.78
CA MET A 54 2.19 -13.07 -8.70
C MET A 54 0.95 -13.79 -9.23
N GLN A 55 0.39 -14.68 -8.41
CA GLN A 55 -0.84 -15.40 -8.75
C GLN A 55 -1.84 -15.19 -7.63
N LEU A 56 -2.93 -14.50 -7.94
CA LEU A 56 -4.00 -14.21 -6.99
C LEU A 56 -5.26 -15.04 -7.24
N GLY A 57 -5.24 -15.89 -8.27
CA GLY A 57 -6.39 -16.70 -8.66
C GLY A 57 -7.53 -15.90 -9.28
N MET A 58 -7.27 -14.67 -9.72
CA MET A 58 -8.27 -13.80 -10.32
C MET A 58 -7.63 -12.88 -11.36
N ASP A 59 -8.42 -12.37 -12.30
CA ASP A 59 -7.97 -11.38 -13.26
C ASP A 59 -8.04 -9.96 -12.66
N PHE A 60 -7.52 -8.98 -13.40
CA PHE A 60 -7.47 -7.59 -12.91
C PHE A 60 -8.87 -7.03 -12.67
N LYS A 61 -9.83 -7.30 -13.54
CA LYS A 61 -11.21 -6.82 -13.37
C LYS A 61 -11.82 -7.33 -12.07
N SER A 62 -11.66 -8.62 -11.79
CA SER A 62 -12.15 -9.23 -10.55
C SER A 62 -11.44 -8.65 -9.32
N LEU A 63 -10.15 -8.35 -9.43
CA LEU A 63 -9.39 -7.69 -8.37
C LEU A 63 -10.00 -6.33 -8.03
N ILE A 64 -10.27 -5.49 -9.02
CA ILE A 64 -10.85 -4.18 -8.81
C ILE A 64 -12.26 -4.28 -8.20
N GLU A 65 -13.07 -5.20 -8.69
CA GLU A 65 -14.41 -5.44 -8.13
C GLU A 65 -14.33 -5.86 -6.66
N LEU A 66 -13.36 -6.68 -6.30
CA LEU A 66 -13.15 -7.10 -4.92
C LEU A 66 -12.71 -5.93 -4.03
N LEU A 67 -11.79 -5.09 -4.49
CA LEU A 67 -11.39 -3.90 -3.75
C LEU A 67 -12.59 -2.99 -3.48
N ILE A 68 -13.44 -2.77 -4.47
CA ILE A 68 -14.65 -1.98 -4.32
C ILE A 68 -15.58 -2.61 -3.27
N SER A 69 -15.81 -3.92 -3.33
CA SER A 69 -16.69 -4.62 -2.41
C SER A 69 -16.19 -4.59 -0.96
N LEU A 70 -14.88 -4.56 -0.77
CA LEU A 70 -14.24 -4.45 0.54
C LEU A 70 -14.09 -2.99 1.00
N ASN A 71 -14.55 -2.05 0.20
CA ASN A 71 -14.42 -0.62 0.47
C ASN A 71 -12.96 -0.16 0.62
N ILE A 72 -12.06 -0.80 -0.13
CA ILE A 72 -10.66 -0.39 -0.20
C ILE A 72 -10.54 0.65 -1.31
N GLY A 73 -10.23 1.90 -0.94
CA GLY A 73 -10.08 3.00 -1.89
C GLY A 73 -8.78 2.90 -2.70
N ILE A 74 -8.78 3.50 -3.88
CA ILE A 74 -7.57 3.66 -4.69
C ILE A 74 -7.21 5.15 -4.71
N ILE A 75 -5.99 5.48 -4.33
CA ILE A 75 -5.54 6.87 -4.18
C ILE A 75 -4.56 7.21 -5.30
N ASP A 76 -4.92 8.24 -6.08
CA ASP A 76 -4.06 8.76 -7.14
C ASP A 76 -2.82 9.45 -6.57
N PHE A 77 -1.76 9.48 -7.37
CA PHE A 77 -0.56 10.23 -7.05
C PHE A 77 -0.70 11.64 -7.63
N GLY A 78 -1.07 12.59 -6.76
CA GLY A 78 -1.28 13.99 -7.17
C GLY A 78 -0.10 14.89 -6.80
N MET A 79 -0.29 16.20 -6.99
CA MET A 79 0.74 17.21 -6.71
C MET A 79 1.13 17.23 -5.22
N ASP A 80 0.21 16.97 -4.32
CA ASP A 80 0.51 16.86 -2.89
C ASP A 80 1.50 15.75 -2.60
N CYS A 81 1.31 14.58 -3.24
CA CYS A 81 2.24 13.46 -3.13
C CYS A 81 3.60 13.79 -3.76
N LEU A 82 3.59 14.47 -4.91
CA LEU A 82 4.82 14.87 -5.59
C LEU A 82 5.63 15.85 -4.74
N ASN A 83 4.97 16.80 -4.08
CA ASN A 83 5.64 17.74 -3.17
C ASN A 83 6.34 17.00 -2.02
N VAL A 84 5.67 16.03 -1.42
CA VAL A 84 6.29 15.19 -0.37
C VAL A 84 7.47 14.41 -0.95
N LEU A 85 7.28 13.76 -2.11
CA LEU A 85 8.35 12.98 -2.74
C LEU A 85 9.60 13.81 -2.97
N SER A 86 9.45 15.06 -3.43
CA SER A 86 10.56 15.96 -3.71
C SER A 86 11.36 16.34 -2.46
N SER A 87 10.74 16.26 -1.28
CA SER A 87 11.38 16.58 -0.01
C SER A 87 11.91 15.35 0.75
N LEU A 88 11.61 14.14 0.28
CA LEU A 88 12.14 12.92 0.90
C LEU A 88 13.65 12.80 0.65
N PRO A 89 14.43 12.33 1.64
CA PRO A 89 15.86 12.12 1.44
C PRO A 89 16.13 11.04 0.42
N ALA A 90 17.23 11.18 -0.32
CA ALA A 90 17.71 10.15 -1.24
C ALA A 90 18.44 9.06 -0.46
N CYS A 91 17.73 8.03 -0.05
CA CYS A 91 18.31 6.91 0.71
C CYS A 91 18.94 5.89 -0.22
N LYS A 92 20.25 5.64 -0.07
CA LYS A 92 20.99 4.73 -0.95
C LYS A 92 20.51 3.28 -0.87
N ASN A 93 20.00 2.86 0.26
CA ASN A 93 19.49 1.50 0.48
C ASN A 93 18.00 1.35 0.16
N HIS A 94 17.36 2.39 -0.34
CA HIS A 94 15.94 2.39 -0.67
C HIS A 94 15.67 3.28 -1.88
N THR A 95 15.93 2.75 -3.06
CA THR A 95 15.88 3.51 -4.32
C THR A 95 14.71 3.14 -5.22
N ASP A 96 13.93 2.12 -4.87
CA ASP A 96 12.79 1.69 -5.68
C ASP A 96 11.78 2.82 -5.81
N PRO A 97 11.51 3.32 -7.05
CA PRO A 97 10.58 4.42 -7.25
C PRO A 97 9.16 4.13 -6.75
N THR A 98 8.67 2.92 -6.94
CA THR A 98 7.33 2.54 -6.50
C THR A 98 7.20 2.66 -4.98
N ASP A 99 8.17 2.13 -4.23
CA ASP A 99 8.17 2.22 -2.77
C ASP A 99 8.20 3.67 -2.31
N ARG A 100 9.03 4.50 -2.94
CA ARG A 100 9.13 5.92 -2.59
C ARG A 100 7.84 6.68 -2.89
N HIS A 101 7.14 6.34 -3.97
CA HIS A 101 5.83 6.91 -4.30
C HIS A 101 4.77 6.51 -3.26
N ILE A 102 4.78 5.26 -2.82
CA ILE A 102 3.87 4.77 -1.77
C ILE A 102 4.09 5.53 -0.45
N ILE A 103 5.35 5.71 -0.05
CA ILE A 103 5.71 6.48 1.14
C ILE A 103 5.22 7.91 1.04
N ALA A 104 5.47 8.57 -0.09
CA ALA A 104 5.03 9.94 -0.32
C ALA A 104 3.50 10.06 -0.25
N THR A 105 2.78 9.09 -0.81
CA THR A 105 1.32 9.05 -0.74
C THR A 105 0.83 8.91 0.71
N ALA A 106 1.43 8.01 1.48
CA ALA A 106 1.05 7.80 2.87
C ALA A 106 1.24 9.07 3.70
N ILE A 107 2.37 9.75 3.53
CA ILE A 107 2.65 11.01 4.24
C ILE A 107 1.67 12.10 3.80
N ALA A 108 1.52 12.32 2.51
CA ALA A 108 0.65 13.37 1.97
C ALA A 108 -0.81 13.19 2.38
N LYS A 109 -1.29 11.96 2.42
CA LYS A 109 -2.67 11.64 2.77
C LYS A 109 -2.86 11.35 4.26
N ARG A 110 -1.80 11.41 5.05
CA ARG A 110 -1.83 11.17 6.50
C ARG A 110 -2.45 9.81 6.84
N ARG A 111 -1.98 8.78 6.14
CA ARG A 111 -2.41 7.41 6.35
C ARG A 111 -1.30 6.59 6.99
N ILE A 112 -1.70 5.62 7.79
CA ILE A 112 -0.77 4.64 8.38
C ILE A 112 -0.38 3.67 7.27
N LEU A 113 0.91 3.65 6.90
CA LEU A 113 1.42 2.70 5.90
C LEU A 113 1.62 1.35 6.54
N ILE A 114 1.02 0.32 5.95
CA ILE A 114 1.16 -1.08 6.38
C ILE A 114 2.09 -1.79 5.41
N SER A 115 3.21 -2.29 5.89
CA SER A 115 4.20 -3.01 5.08
C SER A 115 5.01 -3.99 5.93
N GLY A 116 5.54 -5.01 5.30
CA GLY A 116 6.53 -5.91 5.90
C GLY A 116 7.97 -5.49 5.65
N ASP A 117 8.21 -4.43 4.89
CA ASP A 117 9.56 -3.96 4.60
C ASP A 117 10.05 -2.99 5.68
N LYS A 118 11.00 -3.46 6.49
CA LYS A 118 11.58 -2.68 7.59
C LYS A 118 12.22 -1.38 7.12
N LYS A 119 12.67 -1.32 5.86
CA LYS A 119 13.31 -0.11 5.30
C LYS A 119 12.39 1.10 5.30
N PHE A 120 11.08 0.90 5.30
CA PHE A 120 10.12 1.99 5.36
C PHE A 120 10.19 2.75 6.69
N GLY A 121 10.64 2.11 7.77
CA GLY A 121 10.81 2.74 9.08
C GLY A 121 11.77 3.91 9.09
N GLN A 122 12.72 3.97 8.16
CA GLN A 122 13.66 5.10 8.08
C GLN A 122 12.98 6.43 7.72
N TYR A 123 11.74 6.40 7.21
CA TYR A 123 11.00 7.60 6.84
C TYR A 123 10.07 8.11 7.96
N VAL A 124 10.03 7.45 9.11
CA VAL A 124 9.22 7.93 10.25
C VAL A 124 9.67 9.33 10.68
N LYS A 125 10.97 9.61 10.68
CA LYS A 125 11.51 10.94 10.94
C LYS A 125 11.09 11.99 9.90
N ASN A 126 10.60 11.58 8.75
CA ASN A 126 10.12 12.46 7.68
C ASN A 126 8.59 12.58 7.67
N GLY A 127 7.92 12.10 8.71
CA GLY A 127 6.46 12.23 8.85
C GLY A 127 5.65 10.99 8.53
N LEU A 128 6.28 9.87 8.17
CA LEU A 128 5.57 8.61 7.92
C LEU A 128 5.07 8.01 9.24
N THR A 129 3.79 7.62 9.26
CA THR A 129 3.28 6.72 10.29
C THR A 129 3.30 5.31 9.71
N PHE A 130 4.06 4.41 10.34
CA PHE A 130 4.36 3.10 9.78
C PHE A 130 3.96 1.99 10.75
N LEU A 131 3.23 1.01 10.24
CA LEU A 131 2.89 -0.24 10.92
C LEU A 131 3.58 -1.38 10.20
N GLU A 132 4.62 -1.93 10.82
CA GLU A 132 5.33 -3.10 10.29
C GLU A 132 4.56 -4.37 10.65
N ILE A 133 4.42 -5.25 9.67
CA ILE A 133 3.75 -6.54 9.84
C ILE A 133 4.65 -7.72 9.44
#